data_edf547fb3ae47709a910eb39fe321550
#
_entry.id   edf547fb3ae47709a910eb39fe321550
#
_cell.length_a   1.000
_cell.length_b   1.000
_cell.length_c   1.000
_cell.angle_alpha   90.00
_cell.angle_beta   90.00
_cell.angle_gamma   90.00
#
_symmetry.space_group_name_H-M   'P 1'
#
loop_
_entity.id
_entity.type
_entity.pdbx_description
1 polymer ?
#
loop_
_entity_poly.entity_id
_entity_poly.type
_entity_poly.pdbx_seq_one_letter_code
_entity_poly.pdbx_strand_id
1 'polypeptide(L)'
;MTKKHVDRRLTAILAADVAGYSRLMGADEEGTHAQLKAHRHDLIDRRIKKHRGRIINTAGDGLLAEFASPVEAVRCAVEIQREMIERNASVPAESRLEFRIGINVGDVIEDGSEIFGDGVNVAARLESIAPCGGVCISRQVLDQIEGKLKLQFRELGRQNLKNIARPIEVFSIDLHDGASKAARILTDANLKQDIRYCKAADGVRLAFAKVGNGPPLLRTAHWLGHLEYDWELPIFRHLLLQLASRFSLVRYDARGNGLSDWDVGNLTLDVWVSDMESVADAAGLERFPILALSQGCAVAVAFAARHPERVSHLILYGGFPVGAYKSPNISAEAREQFDAMRTLMKLGWGSNAPTFRQLFTASMMPDATKEQMDAFNEAQRISASAECAVRYLDTVANFDIQDLLPQVKAPTLVMHVRDDRRVPIASGRDLATGIPGARFVTLPGKNHIPLEQDPGVPILLDEIRRFLGNS
;
A
#
# COMPACT_ATOMS: atom_id res chain seq x y z
N MET A 1 -41.43 46.54 -5.58
CA MET A 1 -40.41 45.61 -5.98
C MET A 1 -40.93 44.19 -5.77
N THR A 2 -41.39 43.53 -6.82
CA THR A 2 -41.88 42.14 -6.79
C THR A 2 -40.67 41.27 -6.50
N LYS A 3 -40.65 40.54 -5.39
CA LYS A 3 -39.66 39.50 -5.09
C LYS A 3 -39.73 38.49 -6.23
N LYS A 4 -38.68 38.45 -7.07
CA LYS A 4 -38.48 37.39 -8.08
C LYS A 4 -38.50 36.04 -7.31
N HIS A 5 -39.49 35.21 -7.63
CA HIS A 5 -39.55 33.84 -7.04
C HIS A 5 -38.33 33.10 -7.54
N VAL A 6 -37.52 32.64 -6.61
CA VAL A 6 -36.30 31.87 -6.90
C VAL A 6 -36.71 30.42 -6.95
N ASP A 7 -36.66 29.80 -8.12
CA ASP A 7 -36.97 28.38 -8.26
C ASP A 7 -35.85 27.52 -7.63
N ARG A 8 -36.25 26.69 -6.70
CA ARG A 8 -35.36 25.75 -5.99
C ARG A 8 -35.78 24.32 -6.31
N ARG A 9 -34.80 23.45 -6.47
CA ARG A 9 -35.04 22.01 -6.62
C ARG A 9 -33.92 21.17 -6.04
N LEU A 10 -34.24 19.95 -5.61
CA LEU A 10 -33.29 18.96 -5.16
C LEU A 10 -32.75 18.20 -6.37
N THR A 11 -31.42 18.12 -6.50
CA THR A 11 -30.79 17.41 -7.62
C THR A 11 -29.48 16.73 -7.17
N ALA A 12 -29.05 15.72 -7.92
CA ALA A 12 -27.72 15.16 -7.77
C ALA A 12 -26.72 15.95 -8.64
N ILE A 13 -25.64 16.36 -8.03
CA ILE A 13 -24.62 17.22 -8.63
C ILE A 13 -23.32 16.42 -8.71
N LEU A 14 -22.72 16.37 -9.88
CA LEU A 14 -21.42 15.76 -10.15
C LEU A 14 -20.45 16.87 -10.52
N ALA A 15 -19.37 16.98 -9.74
CA ALA A 15 -18.22 17.81 -10.06
C ALA A 15 -17.04 16.90 -10.43
N ALA A 16 -16.32 17.24 -11.48
CA ALA A 16 -15.11 16.51 -11.89
C ALA A 16 -14.02 17.47 -12.33
N ASP A 17 -12.76 17.15 -12.06
CA ASP A 17 -11.61 17.89 -12.56
C ASP A 17 -10.44 16.91 -12.84
N VAL A 18 -9.37 17.39 -13.50
CA VAL A 18 -8.18 16.59 -13.80
C VAL A 18 -7.14 16.75 -12.71
N ALA A 19 -6.73 15.64 -12.10
CA ALA A 19 -5.70 15.64 -11.09
C ALA A 19 -4.35 16.15 -11.63
N GLY A 20 -3.84 17.24 -11.05
CA GLY A 20 -2.55 17.81 -11.45
C GLY A 20 -2.52 18.43 -12.85
N TYR A 21 -3.62 18.96 -13.34
CA TYR A 21 -3.75 19.55 -14.68
C TYR A 21 -2.67 20.57 -14.99
N SER A 22 -2.38 21.52 -14.09
CA SER A 22 -1.34 22.53 -14.29
C SER A 22 0.05 21.91 -14.51
N ARG A 23 0.37 20.79 -13.88
CA ARG A 23 1.62 20.07 -14.09
C ARG A 23 1.68 19.44 -15.49
N LEU A 24 0.59 18.83 -15.92
CA LEU A 24 0.48 18.23 -17.25
C LEU A 24 0.59 19.28 -18.34
N MET A 25 -0.12 20.41 -18.19
CA MET A 25 -0.05 21.56 -19.11
C MET A 25 1.37 22.15 -19.15
N GLY A 26 2.07 22.19 -18.03
CA GLY A 26 3.47 22.67 -17.98
C GLY A 26 4.46 21.74 -18.68
N ALA A 27 4.14 20.45 -18.80
CA ALA A 27 4.97 19.45 -19.49
C ALA A 27 4.70 19.37 -21.00
N ASP A 28 3.42 19.39 -21.39
CA ASP A 28 2.94 19.35 -22.79
C ASP A 28 1.57 20.01 -22.86
N GLU A 29 1.53 21.29 -23.20
CA GLU A 29 0.31 22.09 -23.25
C GLU A 29 -0.64 21.62 -24.35
N GLU A 30 -0.15 21.52 -25.58
CA GLU A 30 -0.96 21.14 -26.73
C GLU A 30 -1.49 19.70 -26.65
N GLY A 31 -0.61 18.77 -26.28
CA GLY A 31 -0.97 17.36 -26.13
C GLY A 31 -1.96 17.13 -24.99
N THR A 32 -1.74 17.75 -23.83
CA THR A 32 -2.66 17.66 -22.68
C THR A 32 -4.04 18.22 -23.01
N HIS A 33 -4.09 19.40 -23.68
CA HIS A 33 -5.36 20.01 -24.09
C HIS A 33 -6.11 19.14 -25.10
N ALA A 34 -5.40 18.61 -26.11
CA ALA A 34 -6.00 17.74 -27.13
C ALA A 34 -6.54 16.43 -26.51
N GLN A 35 -5.79 15.81 -25.59
CA GLN A 35 -6.23 14.60 -24.89
C GLN A 35 -7.47 14.87 -24.01
N LEU A 36 -7.47 15.95 -23.23
CA LEU A 36 -8.63 16.31 -22.41
C LEU A 36 -9.88 16.50 -23.26
N LYS A 37 -9.75 17.21 -24.39
CA LYS A 37 -10.85 17.44 -25.33
C LYS A 37 -11.38 16.13 -25.92
N ALA A 38 -10.48 15.21 -26.28
CA ALA A 38 -10.84 13.89 -26.78
C ALA A 38 -11.58 13.06 -25.72
N HIS A 39 -11.06 12.99 -24.49
CA HIS A 39 -11.71 12.27 -23.38
C HIS A 39 -13.09 12.86 -23.05
N ARG A 40 -13.23 14.17 -23.08
CA ARG A 40 -14.53 14.81 -22.87
C ARG A 40 -15.51 14.41 -23.94
N HIS A 41 -15.18 14.63 -25.22
CA HIS A 41 -16.07 14.36 -26.34
C HIS A 41 -16.41 12.87 -26.49
N ASP A 42 -15.39 11.99 -26.38
CA ASP A 42 -15.54 10.56 -26.71
C ASP A 42 -16.02 9.71 -25.55
N LEU A 43 -15.87 10.18 -24.31
CA LEU A 43 -16.26 9.45 -23.11
C LEU A 43 -17.23 10.24 -22.23
N ILE A 44 -16.77 11.35 -21.62
CA ILE A 44 -17.46 11.99 -20.51
C ILE A 44 -18.84 12.50 -20.93
N ASP A 45 -18.90 13.30 -22.01
CA ASP A 45 -20.15 13.91 -22.50
C ASP A 45 -21.15 12.83 -22.93
N ARG A 46 -20.65 11.75 -23.55
CA ARG A 46 -21.49 10.61 -23.96
C ARG A 46 -22.06 9.85 -22.76
N ARG A 47 -21.24 9.63 -21.69
CA ARG A 47 -21.69 8.95 -20.47
C ARG A 47 -22.71 9.79 -19.72
N ILE A 48 -22.47 11.10 -19.56
CA ILE A 48 -23.43 12.01 -18.94
C ILE A 48 -24.77 11.96 -19.68
N LYS A 49 -24.76 12.06 -21.01
CA LYS A 49 -25.99 11.98 -21.83
C LYS A 49 -26.69 10.62 -21.72
N LYS A 50 -25.92 9.50 -21.71
CA LYS A 50 -26.45 8.13 -21.55
C LYS A 50 -27.22 7.99 -20.24
N HIS A 51 -26.71 8.58 -19.17
CA HIS A 51 -27.31 8.56 -17.84
C HIS A 51 -28.28 9.73 -17.58
N ARG A 52 -28.74 10.39 -18.65
CA ARG A 52 -29.74 11.50 -18.59
C ARG A 52 -29.27 12.67 -17.73
N GLY A 53 -27.94 12.89 -17.64
CA GLY A 53 -27.35 14.07 -17.03
C GLY A 53 -27.34 15.27 -18.00
N ARG A 54 -27.27 16.46 -17.39
CA ARG A 54 -27.09 17.74 -18.10
C ARG A 54 -25.75 18.35 -17.65
N ILE A 55 -24.90 18.68 -18.62
CA ILE A 55 -23.69 19.47 -18.36
C ILE A 55 -24.11 20.91 -18.11
N ILE A 56 -23.72 21.47 -16.98
CA ILE A 56 -24.04 22.82 -16.55
C ILE A 56 -22.95 23.80 -16.95
N ASN A 57 -21.72 23.48 -16.61
CA ASN A 57 -20.57 24.33 -16.80
C ASN A 57 -19.31 23.53 -17.07
N THR A 58 -18.38 24.13 -17.82
CA THR A 58 -17.06 23.60 -18.10
C THR A 58 -16.08 24.76 -18.05
N ALA A 59 -15.22 24.79 -17.04
CA ALA A 59 -14.21 25.84 -16.88
C ALA A 59 -12.83 25.18 -16.77
N GLY A 60 -11.96 25.43 -17.76
CA GLY A 60 -10.64 24.79 -17.82
C GLY A 60 -10.76 23.28 -17.94
N ASP A 61 -10.18 22.57 -16.97
CA ASP A 61 -10.26 21.10 -16.82
C ASP A 61 -11.49 20.64 -16.02
N GLY A 62 -12.18 21.56 -15.35
CA GLY A 62 -13.35 21.29 -14.53
C GLY A 62 -14.63 21.07 -15.32
N LEU A 63 -15.49 20.21 -14.78
CA LEU A 63 -16.83 19.89 -15.29
C LEU A 63 -17.84 19.90 -14.15
N LEU A 64 -18.99 20.49 -14.36
CA LEU A 64 -20.15 20.41 -13.48
C LEU A 64 -21.34 19.84 -14.27
N ALA A 65 -21.94 18.78 -13.75
CA ALA A 65 -23.12 18.17 -14.33
C ALA A 65 -24.19 17.90 -13.27
N GLU A 66 -25.43 17.85 -13.66
CA GLU A 66 -26.55 17.50 -12.81
C GLU A 66 -27.30 16.27 -13.32
N PHE A 67 -27.95 15.58 -12.40
CA PHE A 67 -28.75 14.39 -12.67
C PHE A 67 -30.03 14.42 -11.83
N ALA A 68 -31.15 14.05 -12.41
CA ALA A 68 -32.40 13.87 -11.68
C ALA A 68 -32.35 12.70 -10.69
N SER A 69 -31.39 11.77 -10.84
CA SER A 69 -31.24 10.58 -10.01
C SER A 69 -29.81 10.45 -9.48
N PRO A 70 -29.61 10.36 -8.16
CA PRO A 70 -28.30 10.05 -7.58
C PRO A 70 -27.73 8.70 -8.08
N VAL A 71 -28.60 7.73 -8.32
CA VAL A 71 -28.21 6.40 -8.86
C VAL A 71 -27.56 6.55 -10.23
N GLU A 72 -28.15 7.38 -11.11
CA GLU A 72 -27.61 7.60 -12.45
C GLU A 72 -26.33 8.45 -12.42
N ALA A 73 -26.22 9.43 -11.51
CA ALA A 73 -25.00 10.20 -11.31
C ALA A 73 -23.83 9.29 -10.91
N VAL A 74 -24.04 8.38 -9.95
CA VAL A 74 -23.02 7.44 -9.50
C VAL A 74 -22.67 6.41 -10.57
N ARG A 75 -23.65 5.85 -11.30
CA ARG A 75 -23.38 4.95 -12.43
C ARG A 75 -22.52 5.63 -13.50
N CYS A 76 -22.86 6.87 -13.84
CA CYS A 76 -22.11 7.67 -14.80
C CYS A 76 -20.65 7.85 -14.35
N ALA A 77 -20.42 8.28 -13.12
CA ALA A 77 -19.09 8.48 -12.56
C ALA A 77 -18.26 7.19 -12.55
N VAL A 78 -18.85 6.07 -12.13
CA VAL A 78 -18.20 4.76 -12.11
C VAL A 78 -17.83 4.30 -13.52
N GLU A 79 -18.71 4.44 -14.50
CA GLU A 79 -18.44 4.08 -15.90
C GLU A 79 -17.32 4.95 -16.49
N ILE A 80 -17.32 6.27 -16.22
CA ILE A 80 -16.25 7.18 -16.66
C ILE A 80 -14.91 6.74 -16.09
N GLN A 81 -14.81 6.54 -14.79
CA GLN A 81 -13.54 6.21 -14.16
C GLN A 81 -13.01 4.83 -14.60
N ARG A 82 -13.87 3.84 -14.73
CA ARG A 82 -13.47 2.49 -15.23
C ARG A 82 -12.92 2.57 -16.65
N GLU A 83 -13.55 3.30 -17.53
CA GLU A 83 -13.07 3.46 -18.91
C GLU A 83 -11.77 4.30 -18.95
N MET A 84 -11.59 5.27 -18.06
CA MET A 84 -10.34 6.02 -17.93
C MET A 84 -9.18 5.14 -17.43
N ILE A 85 -9.43 4.19 -16.53
CA ILE A 85 -8.42 3.19 -16.11
C ILE A 85 -7.93 2.39 -17.33
N GLU A 86 -8.87 1.92 -18.17
CA GLU A 86 -8.52 1.18 -19.39
C GLU A 86 -7.73 2.04 -20.41
N ARG A 87 -8.15 3.28 -20.63
CA ARG A 87 -7.47 4.22 -21.53
C ARG A 87 -6.06 4.59 -21.05
N ASN A 88 -5.87 4.69 -19.74
CA ASN A 88 -4.59 4.99 -19.11
C ASN A 88 -3.64 3.78 -19.00
N ALA A 89 -4.10 2.56 -19.26
CA ALA A 89 -3.32 1.34 -19.05
C ALA A 89 -2.00 1.31 -19.83
N SER A 90 -1.98 1.89 -21.06
CA SER A 90 -0.78 1.98 -21.90
C SER A 90 -0.09 3.35 -21.86
N VAL A 91 -0.59 4.30 -21.07
CA VAL A 91 -0.05 5.66 -20.99
C VAL A 91 0.96 5.73 -19.84
N PRO A 92 2.18 6.32 -20.04
CA PRO A 92 3.13 6.57 -18.97
C PRO A 92 2.50 7.35 -17.80
N ALA A 93 2.85 7.00 -16.57
CA ALA A 93 2.20 7.55 -15.37
C ALA A 93 2.23 9.08 -15.30
N GLU A 94 3.34 9.70 -15.75
CA GLU A 94 3.55 11.13 -15.80
C GLU A 94 2.63 11.88 -16.78
N SER A 95 2.11 11.18 -17.79
CA SER A 95 1.26 11.73 -18.87
C SER A 95 -0.21 11.32 -18.75
N ARG A 96 -0.60 10.55 -17.72
CA ARG A 96 -1.97 10.10 -17.50
C ARG A 96 -2.89 11.27 -17.16
N LEU A 97 -4.05 11.29 -17.81
CA LEU A 97 -5.18 12.13 -17.42
C LEU A 97 -6.07 11.34 -16.46
N GLU A 98 -6.07 11.71 -15.18
CA GLU A 98 -6.87 11.06 -14.14
C GLU A 98 -7.87 12.07 -13.58
N PHE A 99 -9.16 11.73 -13.61
CA PHE A 99 -10.20 12.60 -13.07
C PHE A 99 -10.43 12.33 -11.58
N ARG A 100 -10.72 13.39 -10.82
CA ARG A 100 -11.32 13.31 -9.49
C ARG A 100 -12.80 13.64 -9.64
N ILE A 101 -13.68 12.89 -9.01
CA ILE A 101 -15.12 13.09 -9.11
C ILE A 101 -15.74 13.20 -7.72
N GLY A 102 -16.53 14.24 -7.49
CA GLY A 102 -17.33 14.44 -6.29
C GLY A 102 -18.82 14.45 -6.61
N ILE A 103 -19.64 13.72 -5.83
CA ILE A 103 -21.10 13.68 -6.03
C ILE A 103 -21.82 14.02 -4.74
N ASN A 104 -22.77 14.95 -4.84
CA ASN A 104 -23.63 15.35 -3.74
C ASN A 104 -25.10 15.47 -4.19
N VAL A 105 -26.01 15.30 -3.24
CA VAL A 105 -27.44 15.65 -3.42
C VAL A 105 -27.72 16.90 -2.61
N GLY A 106 -28.25 17.91 -3.24
CA GLY A 106 -28.53 19.16 -2.54
C GLY A 106 -29.55 20.03 -3.27
N ASP A 107 -30.02 21.02 -2.53
CA ASP A 107 -30.92 22.05 -3.05
C ASP A 107 -30.13 23.05 -3.91
N VAL A 108 -30.61 23.32 -5.09
CA VAL A 108 -30.00 24.27 -6.03
C VAL A 108 -30.98 25.35 -6.47
N ILE A 109 -30.44 26.53 -6.73
CA ILE A 109 -31.12 27.63 -7.37
C ILE A 109 -30.81 27.59 -8.86
N GLU A 110 -31.80 27.62 -9.71
CA GLU A 110 -31.64 27.69 -11.16
C GLU A 110 -31.73 29.14 -11.63
N ASP A 111 -30.69 29.60 -12.37
CA ASP A 111 -30.66 30.90 -13.01
C ASP A 111 -30.18 30.74 -14.47
N GLY A 112 -31.14 30.65 -15.37
CA GLY A 112 -30.88 30.36 -16.78
C GLY A 112 -30.38 28.94 -17.00
N SER A 113 -29.15 28.81 -17.51
CA SER A 113 -28.50 27.51 -17.73
C SER A 113 -27.60 27.05 -16.55
N GLU A 114 -27.42 27.90 -15.54
CA GLU A 114 -26.51 27.66 -14.41
C GLU A 114 -27.28 27.25 -13.17
N ILE A 115 -26.56 26.55 -12.24
CA ILE A 115 -27.10 26.19 -10.93
C ILE A 115 -26.18 26.72 -9.82
N PHE A 116 -26.77 27.19 -8.75
CA PHE A 116 -26.09 27.76 -7.59
C PHE A 116 -26.59 27.12 -6.29
N GLY A 117 -25.78 27.14 -5.25
CA GLY A 117 -26.18 26.72 -3.90
C GLY A 117 -25.12 25.87 -3.19
N ASP A 118 -25.39 25.63 -1.89
CA ASP A 118 -24.47 24.83 -1.05
C ASP A 118 -24.24 23.42 -1.59
N GLY A 119 -25.25 22.83 -2.26
CA GLY A 119 -25.14 21.52 -2.87
C GLY A 119 -24.02 21.44 -3.94
N VAL A 120 -23.86 22.49 -4.73
CA VAL A 120 -22.81 22.62 -5.76
C VAL A 120 -21.43 22.74 -5.09
N ASN A 121 -21.33 23.58 -4.03
CA ASN A 121 -20.11 23.76 -3.29
C ASN A 121 -19.64 22.47 -2.63
N VAL A 122 -20.56 21.70 -2.05
CA VAL A 122 -20.24 20.39 -1.46
C VAL A 122 -19.71 19.42 -2.51
N ALA A 123 -20.35 19.31 -3.68
CA ALA A 123 -19.88 18.43 -4.78
C ALA A 123 -18.43 18.80 -5.22
N ALA A 124 -18.12 20.08 -5.40
CA ALA A 124 -16.79 20.56 -5.74
C ALA A 124 -15.75 20.28 -4.64
N ARG A 125 -16.14 20.32 -3.35
CA ARG A 125 -15.25 19.95 -2.25
C ARG A 125 -15.02 18.45 -2.16
N LEU A 126 -16.04 17.64 -2.43
CA LEU A 126 -15.90 16.18 -2.51
C LEU A 126 -14.97 15.77 -3.66
N GLU A 127 -15.06 16.45 -4.80
CA GLU A 127 -14.15 16.28 -5.94
C GLU A 127 -12.70 16.56 -5.49
N SER A 128 -12.44 17.68 -4.84
CA SER A 128 -11.08 18.10 -4.45
C SER A 128 -10.40 17.15 -3.45
N ILE A 129 -11.16 16.38 -2.67
CA ILE A 129 -10.64 15.36 -1.73
C ILE A 129 -10.70 13.95 -2.29
N ALA A 130 -11.27 13.75 -3.47
CA ALA A 130 -11.28 12.45 -4.13
C ALA A 130 -9.86 12.04 -4.53
N PRO A 131 -9.47 10.76 -4.38
CA PRO A 131 -8.21 10.27 -4.90
C PRO A 131 -8.16 10.40 -6.43
N CYS A 132 -6.96 10.47 -7.00
CA CYS A 132 -6.77 10.44 -8.45
C CYS A 132 -7.43 9.20 -9.03
N GLY A 133 -8.23 9.36 -10.10
CA GLY A 133 -9.04 8.28 -10.67
C GLY A 133 -10.22 7.83 -9.81
N GLY A 134 -10.52 8.50 -8.68
CA GLY A 134 -11.53 8.08 -7.71
C GLY A 134 -12.85 8.87 -7.75
N VAL A 135 -13.82 8.40 -6.95
CA VAL A 135 -15.14 9.04 -6.77
C VAL A 135 -15.44 9.16 -5.28
N CYS A 136 -15.70 10.39 -4.80
CA CYS A 136 -16.19 10.65 -3.45
C CYS A 136 -17.67 11.07 -3.47
N ILE A 137 -18.43 10.59 -2.50
CA ILE A 137 -19.87 10.89 -2.35
C ILE A 137 -20.20 11.34 -0.94
N SER A 138 -21.24 12.16 -0.79
CA SER A 138 -21.80 12.50 0.52
C SER A 138 -22.66 11.36 1.08
N ARG A 139 -22.91 11.38 2.41
CA ARG A 139 -23.84 10.49 3.09
C ARG A 139 -25.23 10.48 2.43
N GLN A 140 -25.70 11.63 2.02
CA GLN A 140 -27.01 11.77 1.35
C GLN A 140 -27.07 11.01 0.02
N VAL A 141 -25.97 10.98 -0.73
CA VAL A 141 -25.86 10.16 -1.97
C VAL A 141 -25.85 8.68 -1.60
N LEU A 142 -25.06 8.28 -0.59
CA LEU A 142 -24.98 6.89 -0.16
C LEU A 142 -26.35 6.34 0.22
N ASP A 143 -27.11 7.06 1.04
CA ASP A 143 -28.46 6.67 1.48
C ASP A 143 -29.45 6.46 0.30
N GLN A 144 -29.23 7.15 -0.82
CA GLN A 144 -30.05 7.02 -2.01
C GLN A 144 -29.68 5.87 -2.93
N ILE A 145 -28.43 5.37 -2.86
CA ILE A 145 -27.90 4.34 -3.76
C ILE A 145 -27.72 2.99 -3.07
N GLU A 146 -27.69 2.95 -1.74
CA GLU A 146 -27.58 1.74 -0.94
C GLU A 146 -28.70 0.76 -1.28
N GLY A 147 -28.34 -0.51 -1.53
CA GLY A 147 -29.26 -1.55 -1.99
C GLY A 147 -29.69 -1.45 -3.48
N LYS A 148 -29.41 -0.34 -4.18
CA LYS A 148 -29.74 -0.15 -5.61
C LYS A 148 -28.53 -0.38 -6.52
N LEU A 149 -27.32 -0.13 -6.03
CA LEU A 149 -26.07 -0.36 -6.73
C LEU A 149 -25.21 -1.38 -5.97
N LYS A 150 -24.67 -2.35 -6.70
CA LYS A 150 -23.71 -3.32 -6.15
C LYS A 150 -22.31 -2.70 -6.20
N LEU A 151 -22.07 -1.72 -5.34
CA LEU A 151 -20.78 -1.02 -5.20
C LEU A 151 -20.30 -1.19 -3.75
N GLN A 152 -19.00 -1.18 -3.55
CA GLN A 152 -18.39 -1.12 -2.23
C GLN A 152 -18.01 0.32 -1.91
N PHE A 153 -18.14 0.69 -0.63
CA PHE A 153 -17.89 2.03 -0.16
C PHE A 153 -16.90 1.98 1.00
N ARG A 154 -15.92 2.87 0.97
CA ARG A 154 -15.01 3.10 2.10
C ARG A 154 -15.39 4.39 2.78
N GLU A 155 -15.69 4.35 4.05
CA GLU A 155 -15.95 5.53 4.86
C GLU A 155 -14.66 6.34 5.05
N LEU A 156 -14.71 7.63 4.71
CA LEU A 156 -13.62 8.60 4.95
C LEU A 156 -13.90 9.46 6.19
N GLY A 157 -14.99 9.19 6.89
CA GLY A 157 -15.41 9.91 8.09
C GLY A 157 -15.96 11.31 7.82
N ARG A 158 -16.10 12.09 8.90
CA ARG A 158 -16.57 13.47 8.85
C ARG A 158 -15.45 14.42 8.45
N GLN A 159 -15.62 15.10 7.32
CA GLN A 159 -14.65 16.04 6.76
C GLN A 159 -15.09 17.48 6.95
N ASN A 160 -14.19 18.33 7.47
CA ASN A 160 -14.37 19.77 7.52
C ASN A 160 -13.98 20.38 6.17
N LEU A 161 -14.96 20.65 5.33
CA LEU A 161 -14.71 21.17 3.98
C LEU A 161 -14.66 22.70 4.01
N LYS A 162 -13.72 23.29 3.25
CA LYS A 162 -13.53 24.76 3.21
C LYS A 162 -14.81 25.46 2.80
N ASN A 163 -15.25 26.45 3.59
CA ASN A 163 -16.46 27.26 3.41
C ASN A 163 -17.78 26.47 3.50
N ILE A 164 -17.80 25.26 4.06
CA ILE A 164 -18.99 24.51 4.41
C ILE A 164 -19.18 24.55 5.92
N ALA A 165 -20.34 25.05 6.38
CA ALA A 165 -20.58 25.33 7.81
C ALA A 165 -20.64 24.08 8.69
N ARG A 166 -20.95 22.92 8.15
CA ARG A 166 -21.09 21.67 8.91
C ARG A 166 -20.18 20.58 8.31
N PRO A 167 -19.56 19.73 9.15
CA PRO A 167 -18.81 18.58 8.67
C PRO A 167 -19.70 17.67 7.83
N ILE A 168 -19.19 17.21 6.70
CA ILE A 168 -19.85 16.26 5.78
C ILE A 168 -19.29 14.87 6.00
N GLU A 169 -20.14 13.86 6.13
CA GLU A 169 -19.72 12.46 6.08
C GLU A 169 -19.46 12.07 4.63
N VAL A 170 -18.25 11.57 4.39
CA VAL A 170 -17.73 11.30 3.03
C VAL A 170 -17.43 9.83 2.88
N PHE A 171 -17.75 9.31 1.70
CA PHE A 171 -17.47 7.93 1.29
C PHE A 171 -16.76 7.93 -0.05
N SER A 172 -15.75 7.09 -0.20
CA SER A 172 -15.11 6.81 -1.48
C SER A 172 -15.72 5.55 -2.08
N ILE A 173 -15.99 5.56 -3.39
CA ILE A 173 -16.47 4.40 -4.12
C ILE A 173 -15.28 3.55 -4.54
N ASP A 174 -15.32 2.25 -4.26
CA ASP A 174 -14.38 1.31 -4.84
C ASP A 174 -14.76 1.03 -6.29
N LEU A 175 -13.91 1.49 -7.21
CA LEU A 175 -14.12 1.39 -8.65
C LEU A 175 -13.69 0.03 -9.23
N HIS A 176 -13.04 -0.81 -8.44
CA HIS A 176 -12.41 -2.04 -8.88
C HIS A 176 -13.38 -3.23 -9.01
N ASP A 177 -14.64 -2.96 -9.30
CA ASP A 177 -15.66 -3.99 -9.60
C ASP A 177 -15.47 -4.64 -11.00
N GLY A 178 -14.28 -4.66 -11.49
CA GLY A 178 -13.97 -5.19 -12.81
C GLY A 178 -12.51 -5.42 -13.10
N ALA A 179 -11.65 -5.16 -12.12
CA ALA A 179 -10.23 -5.47 -12.28
C ALA A 179 -10.04 -6.96 -12.47
N SER A 180 -9.26 -7.30 -13.46
CA SER A 180 -8.76 -8.58 -13.93
C SER A 180 -9.13 -9.81 -13.06
N LYS A 181 -9.17 -11.00 -13.65
CA LYS A 181 -9.38 -12.28 -12.95
C LYS A 181 -8.59 -12.41 -11.63
N ALA A 182 -7.46 -11.69 -11.50
CA ALA A 182 -6.65 -11.58 -10.30
C ALA A 182 -7.31 -10.72 -9.20
N ALA A 183 -7.95 -9.59 -9.52
CA ALA A 183 -8.67 -8.77 -8.52
C ALA A 183 -10.02 -9.39 -8.11
N ARG A 184 -10.66 -10.20 -8.96
CA ARG A 184 -11.84 -10.97 -8.60
C ARG A 184 -11.55 -12.07 -7.56
N ILE A 185 -10.33 -12.59 -7.55
CA ILE A 185 -9.86 -13.53 -6.52
C ILE A 185 -9.70 -12.85 -5.15
N LEU A 186 -9.57 -11.52 -5.13
CA LEU A 186 -9.19 -10.75 -3.94
C LEU A 186 -10.36 -10.14 -3.16
N THR A 187 -11.58 -10.12 -3.71
CA THR A 187 -12.81 -9.68 -3.03
C THR A 187 -13.63 -10.81 -2.45
N ASP A 188 -13.19 -12.07 -2.66
CA ASP A 188 -13.93 -13.24 -2.21
C ASP A 188 -13.60 -13.60 -0.75
N ALA A 189 -14.59 -14.10 -0.05
CA ALA A 189 -14.58 -14.57 1.34
C ALA A 189 -13.45 -15.56 1.70
N ASN A 190 -12.63 -15.97 0.72
CA ASN A 190 -11.51 -16.90 0.85
C ASN A 190 -10.18 -16.27 1.30
N LEU A 191 -10.07 -14.94 1.39
CA LEU A 191 -8.87 -14.27 1.90
C LEU A 191 -9.02 -13.83 3.35
N LYS A 192 -9.94 -14.39 4.09
CA LYS A 192 -10.03 -14.19 5.52
C LYS A 192 -8.77 -14.77 6.17
N GLN A 193 -7.96 -13.88 6.76
CA GLN A 193 -6.80 -14.26 7.52
C GLN A 193 -7.23 -15.04 8.78
N ASP A 194 -6.71 -16.26 8.94
CA ASP A 194 -6.90 -17.07 10.15
C ASP A 194 -5.73 -16.82 11.10
N ILE A 195 -5.95 -15.96 12.10
CA ILE A 195 -4.93 -15.61 13.10
C ILE A 195 -4.98 -16.63 14.23
N ARG A 196 -3.83 -17.20 14.52
CA ARG A 196 -3.59 -18.19 15.59
C ARG A 196 -2.40 -17.78 16.43
N TYR A 197 -2.22 -18.50 17.52
CA TYR A 197 -1.09 -18.30 18.44
C TYR A 197 -0.37 -19.60 18.71
N CYS A 198 0.96 -19.52 18.81
CA CYS A 198 1.81 -20.60 19.32
C CYS A 198 2.70 -20.08 20.46
N LYS A 199 3.36 -20.97 21.13
CA LYS A 199 4.38 -20.64 22.16
C LYS A 199 5.76 -20.93 21.61
N ALA A 200 6.65 -19.97 21.73
CA ALA A 200 8.07 -20.17 21.54
C ALA A 200 8.65 -21.06 22.64
N ALA A 201 9.86 -21.57 22.44
CA ALA A 201 10.53 -22.49 23.41
C ALA A 201 10.69 -21.88 24.81
N ASP A 202 10.80 -20.56 24.91
CA ASP A 202 10.91 -19.82 26.18
C ASP A 202 9.53 -19.35 26.72
N GLY A 203 8.43 -19.78 26.10
CA GLY A 203 7.07 -19.52 26.53
C GLY A 203 6.43 -18.24 25.98
N VAL A 204 7.17 -17.41 25.26
CA VAL A 204 6.63 -16.22 24.58
C VAL A 204 5.55 -16.63 23.60
N ARG A 205 4.41 -15.94 23.64
CA ARG A 205 3.30 -16.17 22.71
C ARG A 205 3.55 -15.41 21.41
N LEU A 206 3.53 -16.15 20.29
CA LEU A 206 3.71 -15.63 18.95
C LEU A 206 2.40 -15.70 18.18
N ALA A 207 1.99 -14.59 17.57
CA ALA A 207 0.85 -14.55 16.66
C ALA A 207 1.32 -14.92 15.25
N PHE A 208 0.59 -15.82 14.60
CA PHE A 208 0.81 -16.15 13.20
C PHE A 208 -0.53 -16.23 12.45
N ALA A 209 -0.48 -16.10 11.15
CA ALA A 209 -1.67 -16.15 10.32
C ALA A 209 -1.42 -16.93 9.05
N LYS A 210 -2.48 -17.60 8.60
CA LYS A 210 -2.54 -18.28 7.31
C LYS A 210 -3.62 -17.66 6.44
N VAL A 211 -3.29 -17.38 5.17
CA VAL A 211 -4.22 -16.80 4.19
C VAL A 211 -3.95 -17.36 2.80
N GLY A 212 -5.02 -17.61 2.02
CA GLY A 212 -4.95 -18.24 0.71
C GLY A 212 -4.91 -19.78 0.76
N ASN A 213 -5.09 -20.41 -0.40
CA ASN A 213 -5.31 -21.86 -0.53
C ASN A 213 -4.31 -22.57 -1.45
N GLY A 214 -3.25 -21.88 -1.91
CA GLY A 214 -2.23 -22.47 -2.78
C GLY A 214 -1.19 -23.29 -2.02
N PRO A 215 -0.05 -23.64 -2.68
CA PRO A 215 1.08 -24.26 -2.02
C PRO A 215 1.62 -23.37 -0.89
N PRO A 216 2.24 -23.94 0.14
CA PRO A 216 2.70 -23.18 1.28
C PRO A 216 3.80 -22.19 0.89
N LEU A 217 3.79 -21.02 1.52
CA LEU A 217 4.88 -20.03 1.48
C LEU A 217 4.98 -19.38 2.85
N LEU A 218 6.12 -19.52 3.54
CA LEU A 218 6.35 -18.80 4.78
C LEU A 218 7.09 -17.49 4.48
N ARG A 219 6.49 -16.37 4.91
CA ARG A 219 7.15 -15.06 4.91
C ARG A 219 7.70 -14.78 6.31
N THR A 220 9.00 -14.53 6.40
CA THR A 220 9.62 -14.14 7.67
C THR A 220 9.00 -12.85 8.20
N ALA A 221 9.04 -12.67 9.51
CA ALA A 221 8.74 -11.37 10.09
C ALA A 221 9.70 -10.31 9.52
N HIS A 222 9.16 -9.14 9.29
CA HIS A 222 9.91 -7.97 8.82
C HIS A 222 9.99 -6.89 9.91
N TRP A 223 10.55 -5.74 9.58
CA TRP A 223 10.66 -4.62 10.49
C TRP A 223 9.30 -4.23 11.05
N LEU A 224 9.11 -4.42 12.36
CA LEU A 224 7.97 -4.02 13.17
C LEU A 224 6.61 -4.26 12.47
N GLY A 225 6.35 -5.52 12.06
CA GLY A 225 5.11 -5.92 11.42
C GLY A 225 3.91 -6.01 12.36
N HIS A 226 2.71 -6.00 11.79
CA HIS A 226 1.46 -6.25 12.49
C HIS A 226 0.51 -7.03 11.58
N LEU A 227 0.14 -8.24 11.96
CA LEU A 227 -0.63 -9.15 11.11
C LEU A 227 -1.94 -8.55 10.59
N GLU A 228 -2.69 -7.83 11.41
CA GLU A 228 -3.93 -7.18 10.96
C GLU A 228 -3.66 -5.90 10.19
N TYR A 229 -2.81 -5.03 10.75
CA TYR A 229 -2.61 -3.69 10.21
C TYR A 229 -1.91 -3.67 8.84
N ASP A 230 -1.01 -4.62 8.58
CA ASP A 230 -0.34 -4.76 7.28
C ASP A 230 -1.32 -4.91 6.10
N TRP A 231 -2.54 -5.46 6.33
CA TRP A 231 -3.57 -5.58 5.31
C TRP A 231 -4.25 -4.25 4.97
N GLU A 232 -4.25 -3.31 5.88
CA GLU A 232 -4.85 -1.98 5.70
C GLU A 232 -3.85 -0.99 5.11
N LEU A 233 -2.55 -1.28 5.21
CA LEU A 233 -1.49 -0.39 4.78
C LEU A 233 -1.34 -0.37 3.25
N PRO A 234 -1.33 0.83 2.64
CA PRO A 234 -1.11 1.00 1.20
C PRO A 234 0.27 0.54 0.73
N ILE A 235 1.20 0.27 1.64
CA ILE A 235 2.57 -0.18 1.37
C ILE A 235 2.72 -1.70 1.26
N PHE A 236 1.95 -2.49 2.04
CA PHE A 236 2.10 -3.94 2.07
C PHE A 236 0.94 -4.69 1.42
N ARG A 237 -0.25 -4.11 1.43
CA ARG A 237 -1.48 -4.77 0.99
C ARG A 237 -1.36 -5.38 -0.41
N HIS A 238 -0.83 -4.64 -1.38
CA HIS A 238 -0.69 -5.12 -2.77
C HIS A 238 0.15 -6.39 -2.86
N LEU A 239 1.29 -6.44 -2.16
CA LEU A 239 2.17 -7.60 -2.13
C LEU A 239 1.51 -8.79 -1.44
N LEU A 240 0.88 -8.57 -0.29
CA LEU A 240 0.17 -9.62 0.46
C LEU A 240 -0.96 -10.23 -0.34
N LEU A 241 -1.75 -9.41 -1.03
CA LEU A 241 -2.82 -9.86 -1.91
C LEU A 241 -2.30 -10.72 -3.06
N GLN A 242 -1.23 -10.28 -3.74
CA GLN A 242 -0.62 -11.02 -4.85
C GLN A 242 -0.04 -12.36 -4.39
N LEU A 243 0.56 -12.43 -3.22
CA LEU A 243 1.09 -13.67 -2.66
C LEU A 243 -0.05 -14.60 -2.21
N ALA A 244 -1.02 -14.10 -1.44
CA ALA A 244 -2.14 -14.89 -0.92
C ALA A 244 -3.08 -15.42 -2.01
N SER A 245 -3.15 -14.75 -3.18
CA SER A 245 -3.94 -15.24 -4.32
C SER A 245 -3.38 -16.51 -4.95
N ARG A 246 -2.11 -16.85 -4.68
CA ARG A 246 -1.39 -17.98 -5.31
C ARG A 246 -0.88 -19.00 -4.31
N PHE A 247 -0.58 -18.56 -3.09
CA PHE A 247 0.03 -19.35 -2.05
C PHE A 247 -0.87 -19.43 -0.83
N SER A 248 -0.73 -20.50 -0.06
CA SER A 248 -1.11 -20.51 1.34
C SER A 248 -0.01 -19.78 2.11
N LEU A 249 -0.16 -18.45 2.20
CA LEU A 249 0.81 -17.55 2.81
C LEU A 249 0.74 -17.63 4.33
N VAL A 250 1.83 -18.07 4.96
CA VAL A 250 2.01 -18.04 6.41
C VAL A 250 2.87 -16.83 6.78
N ARG A 251 2.39 -16.01 7.71
CA ARG A 251 3.09 -14.84 8.26
C ARG A 251 2.99 -14.86 9.77
N TYR A 252 3.91 -14.17 10.44
CA TYR A 252 3.86 -14.03 11.89
C TYR A 252 4.38 -12.65 12.32
N ASP A 253 3.91 -12.21 13.48
CA ASP A 253 4.49 -11.06 14.16
C ASP A 253 5.63 -11.57 15.03
N ALA A 254 6.79 -10.97 14.87
CA ALA A 254 7.92 -11.31 15.72
C ALA A 254 7.63 -10.95 17.19
N ARG A 255 8.31 -11.60 18.12
CA ARG A 255 8.24 -11.24 19.55
C ARG A 255 8.51 -9.74 19.76
N GLY A 256 7.77 -9.11 20.63
CA GLY A 256 7.84 -7.68 20.85
C GLY A 256 7.09 -6.82 19.83
N ASN A 257 6.35 -7.43 18.89
CA ASN A 257 5.66 -6.72 17.83
C ASN A 257 4.22 -7.18 17.63
N GLY A 258 3.40 -6.29 17.08
CA GLY A 258 2.06 -6.58 16.59
C GLY A 258 1.18 -7.28 17.62
N LEU A 259 0.67 -8.45 17.26
CA LEU A 259 -0.20 -9.28 18.10
C LEU A 259 0.56 -10.29 18.97
N SER A 260 1.88 -10.41 18.80
CA SER A 260 2.74 -11.23 19.68
C SER A 260 2.98 -10.56 21.03
N ASP A 261 3.46 -11.31 22.02
CA ASP A 261 3.78 -10.72 23.34
C ASP A 261 4.83 -9.62 23.22
N TRP A 262 4.57 -8.49 23.90
CA TRP A 262 5.41 -7.29 23.86
C TRP A 262 6.47 -7.24 24.95
N ASP A 263 6.16 -7.80 26.11
CA ASP A 263 7.13 -7.93 27.21
C ASP A 263 7.98 -9.18 26.99
N VAL A 264 9.13 -9.00 26.36
CA VAL A 264 10.02 -10.08 25.95
C VAL A 264 11.44 -9.85 26.41
N GLY A 265 12.04 -10.90 26.96
CA GLY A 265 13.40 -10.85 27.50
C GLY A 265 14.47 -10.72 26.44
N ASN A 266 14.65 -11.73 25.60
CA ASN A 266 15.75 -11.81 24.65
C ASN A 266 15.32 -11.46 23.23
N LEU A 267 16.09 -10.60 22.57
CA LEU A 267 16.02 -10.30 21.15
C LEU A 267 17.38 -10.60 20.52
N THR A 268 17.56 -11.80 20.00
CA THR A 268 18.78 -12.24 19.31
C THR A 268 18.41 -12.96 18.01
N LEU A 269 19.35 -13.09 17.09
CA LEU A 269 19.13 -13.85 15.85
C LEU A 269 18.71 -15.29 16.15
N ASP A 270 19.37 -15.96 17.11
CA ASP A 270 19.06 -17.34 17.46
C ASP A 270 17.64 -17.51 18.00
N VAL A 271 17.20 -16.56 18.81
CA VAL A 271 15.83 -16.55 19.33
C VAL A 271 14.82 -16.34 18.20
N TRP A 272 15.09 -15.44 17.25
CA TRP A 272 14.21 -15.22 16.09
C TRP A 272 14.14 -16.44 15.16
N VAL A 273 15.23 -17.20 15.03
CA VAL A 273 15.24 -18.47 14.29
C VAL A 273 14.37 -19.52 14.99
N SER A 274 14.48 -19.65 16.32
CA SER A 274 13.64 -20.55 17.11
C SER A 274 12.15 -20.15 17.10
N ASP A 275 11.86 -18.84 17.07
CA ASP A 275 10.49 -18.34 16.89
C ASP A 275 9.90 -18.76 15.54
N MET A 276 10.67 -18.59 14.46
CA MET A 276 10.26 -19.00 13.13
C MET A 276 10.02 -20.53 13.06
N GLU A 277 10.85 -21.33 13.74
CA GLU A 277 10.66 -22.77 13.85
C GLU A 277 9.34 -23.11 14.54
N SER A 278 9.07 -22.49 15.71
CA SER A 278 7.82 -22.68 16.46
C SER A 278 6.60 -22.31 15.63
N VAL A 279 6.67 -21.25 14.84
CA VAL A 279 5.60 -20.84 13.92
C VAL A 279 5.43 -21.84 12.79
N ALA A 280 6.51 -22.30 12.16
CA ALA A 280 6.45 -23.27 11.08
C ALA A 280 5.81 -24.58 11.54
N ASP A 281 6.17 -25.05 12.75
CA ASP A 281 5.58 -26.26 13.35
C ASP A 281 4.09 -26.08 13.65
N ALA A 282 3.72 -24.96 14.26
CA ALA A 282 2.31 -24.66 14.56
C ALA A 282 1.45 -24.48 13.30
N ALA A 283 2.04 -24.02 12.19
CA ALA A 283 1.40 -23.90 10.90
C ALA A 283 1.34 -25.22 10.11
N GLY A 284 1.97 -26.31 10.62
CA GLY A 284 2.04 -27.62 9.98
C GLY A 284 2.92 -27.64 8.72
N LEU A 285 4.02 -26.86 8.72
CA LEU A 285 4.94 -26.77 7.61
C LEU A 285 6.12 -27.74 7.79
N GLU A 286 6.17 -28.81 7.02
CA GLU A 286 7.27 -29.77 7.05
C GLU A 286 8.45 -29.32 6.18
N ARG A 287 8.20 -29.14 4.87
CA ARG A 287 9.17 -28.62 3.90
C ARG A 287 8.51 -27.55 3.05
N PHE A 288 9.06 -26.32 3.11
CA PHE A 288 8.40 -25.14 2.56
C PHE A 288 9.38 -24.13 1.98
N PRO A 289 8.95 -23.28 1.02
CA PRO A 289 9.71 -22.13 0.58
C PRO A 289 9.60 -20.99 1.60
N ILE A 290 10.68 -20.21 1.69
CA ILE A 290 10.77 -19.03 2.56
C ILE A 290 10.93 -17.80 1.69
N LEU A 291 10.09 -16.77 1.92
CA LEU A 291 10.27 -15.41 1.43
C LEU A 291 10.70 -14.52 2.59
N ALA A 292 11.86 -13.93 2.47
CA ALA A 292 12.41 -13.05 3.48
C ALA A 292 12.72 -11.66 2.93
N LEU A 293 12.42 -10.64 3.72
CA LEU A 293 12.67 -9.23 3.38
C LEU A 293 13.60 -8.61 4.43
N SER A 294 14.55 -7.79 3.96
CA SER A 294 15.43 -6.98 4.81
C SER A 294 16.15 -7.82 5.88
N GLN A 295 16.07 -7.46 7.16
CA GLN A 295 16.67 -8.21 8.29
C GLN A 295 16.11 -9.64 8.44
N GLY A 296 14.89 -9.90 7.95
CA GLY A 296 14.33 -11.25 7.93
C GLY A 296 15.16 -12.22 7.07
N CYS A 297 15.99 -11.71 6.15
CA CYS A 297 16.90 -12.52 5.36
C CYS A 297 17.94 -13.22 6.24
N ALA A 298 18.44 -12.58 7.30
CA ALA A 298 19.37 -13.20 8.23
C ALA A 298 18.72 -14.37 8.99
N VAL A 299 17.47 -14.20 9.42
CA VAL A 299 16.69 -15.28 10.07
C VAL A 299 16.48 -16.45 9.12
N ALA A 300 16.09 -16.16 7.87
CA ALA A 300 15.84 -17.17 6.85
C ALA A 300 17.11 -17.97 6.47
N VAL A 301 18.24 -17.29 6.32
CA VAL A 301 19.54 -17.92 6.05
C VAL A 301 19.96 -18.81 7.23
N ALA A 302 19.88 -18.29 8.47
CA ALA A 302 20.24 -19.05 9.64
C ALA A 302 19.33 -20.28 9.83
N PHE A 303 18.04 -20.15 9.55
CA PHE A 303 17.09 -21.28 9.55
C PHE A 303 17.46 -22.29 8.46
N ALA A 304 17.72 -21.84 7.22
CA ALA A 304 18.05 -22.73 6.09
C ALA A 304 19.39 -23.48 6.29
N ALA A 305 20.36 -22.85 6.97
CA ALA A 305 21.62 -23.50 7.32
C ALA A 305 21.43 -24.58 8.40
N ARG A 306 20.56 -24.34 9.39
CA ARG A 306 20.30 -25.26 10.53
C ARG A 306 19.34 -26.39 10.19
N HIS A 307 18.37 -26.13 9.31
CA HIS A 307 17.28 -27.04 8.94
C HIS A 307 17.19 -27.21 7.40
N PRO A 308 18.28 -27.66 6.74
CA PRO A 308 18.32 -27.73 5.27
C PRO A 308 17.24 -28.66 4.67
N GLU A 309 16.78 -29.66 5.43
CA GLU A 309 15.73 -30.58 5.04
C GLU A 309 14.34 -29.91 4.99
N ARG A 310 14.14 -28.84 5.76
CA ARG A 310 12.87 -28.13 5.87
C ARG A 310 12.68 -27.02 4.80
N VAL A 311 13.76 -26.56 4.17
CA VAL A 311 13.70 -25.46 3.21
C VAL A 311 13.72 -25.98 1.79
N SER A 312 12.65 -25.77 1.03
CA SER A 312 12.58 -26.15 -0.38
C SER A 312 13.22 -25.11 -1.30
N HIS A 313 12.97 -23.83 -1.05
CA HIS A 313 13.51 -22.69 -1.79
C HIS A 313 13.69 -21.51 -0.83
N LEU A 314 14.71 -20.69 -1.08
CA LEU A 314 15.00 -19.50 -0.29
C LEU A 314 14.95 -18.26 -1.18
N ILE A 315 14.10 -17.29 -0.84
CA ILE A 315 13.95 -16.04 -1.56
C ILE A 315 14.30 -14.90 -0.61
N LEU A 316 15.34 -14.14 -0.95
CA LEU A 316 15.90 -13.06 -0.15
C LEU A 316 15.75 -11.73 -0.89
N TYR A 317 15.00 -10.79 -0.34
CA TYR A 317 14.81 -9.47 -0.91
C TYR A 317 15.39 -8.38 0.00
N GLY A 318 16.28 -7.53 -0.54
CA GLY A 318 16.84 -6.39 0.17
C GLY A 318 17.64 -6.76 1.43
N GLY A 319 18.16 -7.99 1.49
CA GLY A 319 18.88 -8.50 2.65
C GLY A 319 20.35 -8.09 2.69
N PHE A 320 20.98 -8.38 3.82
CA PHE A 320 22.39 -8.12 4.08
C PHE A 320 22.96 -9.19 5.02
N PRO A 321 24.24 -9.61 4.84
CA PRO A 321 24.84 -10.68 5.65
C PRO A 321 25.38 -10.18 6.98
N VAL A 322 25.67 -8.87 7.10
CA VAL A 322 26.35 -8.29 8.27
C VAL A 322 25.63 -7.02 8.71
N GLY A 323 25.32 -6.92 9.99
CA GLY A 323 24.76 -5.73 10.59
C GLY A 323 25.78 -4.56 10.66
N ALA A 324 25.28 -3.34 10.79
CA ALA A 324 26.09 -2.14 10.70
C ALA A 324 27.31 -2.14 11.64
N TYR A 325 27.14 -2.57 12.91
CA TYR A 325 28.25 -2.58 13.89
C TYR A 325 29.26 -3.70 13.70
N LYS A 326 28.91 -4.73 12.95
CA LYS A 326 29.80 -5.85 12.63
C LYS A 326 30.47 -5.70 11.28
N SER A 327 30.04 -4.74 10.45
CA SER A 327 30.64 -4.48 9.15
C SER A 327 32.10 -4.03 9.32
N PRO A 328 33.08 -4.71 8.71
CA PRO A 328 34.49 -4.36 8.86
C PRO A 328 34.82 -3.00 8.21
N ASN A 329 33.96 -2.52 7.31
CA ASN A 329 34.17 -1.31 6.53
C ASN A 329 33.26 -0.13 6.96
N ILE A 330 32.60 -0.24 8.14
CA ILE A 330 31.79 0.87 8.62
C ILE A 330 32.66 2.08 8.92
N SER A 331 32.38 3.20 8.26
CA SER A 331 33.07 4.48 8.57
C SER A 331 32.66 5.00 9.96
N ALA A 332 33.51 5.82 10.59
CA ALA A 332 33.17 6.49 11.83
C ALA A 332 31.91 7.35 11.69
N GLU A 333 31.77 8.05 10.56
CA GLU A 333 30.58 8.85 10.26
C GLU A 333 29.32 7.99 10.14
N ALA A 334 29.36 6.85 9.45
CA ALA A 334 28.20 5.95 9.32
C ALA A 334 27.79 5.37 10.69
N ARG A 335 28.77 5.10 11.56
CA ARG A 335 28.50 4.67 12.95
C ARG A 335 27.81 5.78 13.75
N GLU A 336 28.31 7.01 13.66
CA GLU A 336 27.71 8.16 14.34
C GLU A 336 26.27 8.43 13.85
N GLN A 337 26.02 8.34 12.55
CA GLN A 337 24.67 8.47 11.96
C GLN A 337 23.73 7.39 12.51
N PHE A 338 24.23 6.14 12.66
CA PHE A 338 23.44 5.05 13.21
C PHE A 338 23.10 5.28 14.70
N ASP A 339 24.08 5.74 15.49
CA ASP A 339 23.90 6.07 16.91
C ASP A 339 22.93 7.23 17.11
N ALA A 340 23.00 8.25 16.24
CA ALA A 340 22.04 9.34 16.21
C ALA A 340 20.62 8.85 15.92
N MET A 341 20.44 7.99 14.91
CA MET A 341 19.14 7.39 14.59
C MET A 341 18.58 6.58 15.77
N ARG A 342 19.42 5.78 16.42
CA ARG A 342 19.07 5.01 17.61
C ARG A 342 18.58 5.92 18.76
N THR A 343 19.25 7.04 18.97
CA THR A 343 18.87 8.04 19.97
C THR A 343 17.52 8.69 19.64
N LEU A 344 17.31 9.07 18.39
CA LEU A 344 16.05 9.64 17.91
C LEU A 344 14.89 8.64 18.10
N MET A 345 15.10 7.36 17.80
CA MET A 345 14.11 6.31 18.04
C MET A 345 13.76 6.19 19.54
N LYS A 346 14.75 6.17 20.43
CA LYS A 346 14.53 6.11 21.88
C LYS A 346 13.67 7.27 22.38
N LEU A 347 13.89 8.49 21.86
CA LEU A 347 13.22 9.70 22.33
C LEU A 347 11.84 9.93 21.72
N GLY A 348 11.62 9.48 20.49
CA GLY A 348 10.46 9.92 19.70
C GLY A 348 9.57 8.84 19.11
N TRP A 349 9.92 7.55 19.26
CA TRP A 349 9.15 6.47 18.59
C TRP A 349 7.69 6.39 18.98
N GLY A 350 7.39 6.44 20.28
CA GLY A 350 6.03 6.42 20.81
C GLY A 350 5.28 7.74 20.73
N SER A 351 5.93 8.82 20.29
CA SER A 351 5.32 10.15 20.20
C SER A 351 4.19 10.19 19.16
N ASN A 352 3.14 10.96 19.42
CA ASN A 352 2.10 11.24 18.43
C ASN A 352 2.64 12.06 17.24
N ALA A 353 3.68 12.88 17.44
CA ALA A 353 4.35 13.58 16.34
C ALA A 353 5.21 12.60 15.52
N PRO A 354 5.04 12.49 14.21
CA PRO A 354 5.76 11.52 13.38
C PRO A 354 7.21 11.90 13.08
N THR A 355 7.67 13.08 13.50
CA THR A 355 8.95 13.70 13.11
C THR A 355 10.14 12.74 13.21
N PHE A 356 10.26 12.00 14.31
CA PHE A 356 11.37 11.08 14.53
C PHE A 356 11.27 9.81 13.67
N ARG A 357 10.04 9.29 13.47
CA ARG A 357 9.81 8.13 12.60
C ARG A 357 9.96 8.49 11.13
N GLN A 358 9.65 9.74 10.77
CA GLN A 358 9.73 10.24 9.39
C GLN A 358 11.13 10.11 8.79
N LEU A 359 12.19 10.36 9.58
CA LEU A 359 13.56 10.18 9.12
C LEU A 359 13.86 8.73 8.74
N PHE A 360 13.40 7.79 9.58
CA PHE A 360 13.55 6.37 9.32
C PHE A 360 12.73 5.95 8.09
N THR A 361 11.47 6.37 8.04
CA THR A 361 10.55 6.10 6.93
C THR A 361 11.10 6.62 5.59
N ALA A 362 11.62 7.84 5.56
CA ALA A 362 12.23 8.43 4.36
C ALA A 362 13.45 7.66 3.86
N SER A 363 14.23 7.02 4.76
CA SER A 363 15.33 6.14 4.37
C SER A 363 14.88 4.82 3.76
N MET A 364 13.70 4.34 4.16
CA MET A 364 13.11 3.08 3.67
C MET A 364 12.38 3.26 2.34
N MET A 365 11.73 4.41 2.15
CA MET A 365 10.83 4.68 1.03
C MET A 365 10.96 6.12 0.52
N PRO A 366 12.08 6.51 -0.09
CA PRO A 366 12.31 7.89 -0.52
C PRO A 366 11.31 8.38 -1.59
N ASP A 367 10.77 7.49 -2.42
CA ASP A 367 9.81 7.82 -3.48
C ASP A 367 8.34 7.55 -3.05
N ALA A 368 8.07 7.34 -1.74
CA ALA A 368 6.72 7.11 -1.23
C ALA A 368 5.87 8.39 -1.26
N THR A 369 4.56 8.22 -1.46
CA THR A 369 3.61 9.31 -1.29
C THR A 369 3.51 9.73 0.17
N LYS A 370 3.00 10.94 0.42
CA LYS A 370 2.76 11.40 1.79
C LYS A 370 1.84 10.44 2.57
N GLU A 371 0.80 9.93 1.93
CA GLU A 371 -0.13 8.96 2.51
C GLU A 371 0.60 7.67 2.93
N GLN A 372 1.46 7.13 2.06
CA GLN A 372 2.27 5.94 2.36
C GLN A 372 3.25 6.19 3.52
N MET A 373 3.90 7.35 3.55
CA MET A 373 4.80 7.73 4.65
C MET A 373 4.05 7.87 5.98
N ASP A 374 2.92 8.56 5.99
CA ASP A 374 2.10 8.76 7.18
C ASP A 374 1.57 7.41 7.70
N ALA A 375 1.10 6.54 6.80
CA ALA A 375 0.63 5.20 7.14
C ALA A 375 1.74 4.33 7.75
N PHE A 376 2.96 4.37 7.19
CA PHE A 376 4.09 3.62 7.76
C PHE A 376 4.57 4.19 9.09
N ASN A 377 4.58 5.51 9.25
CA ASN A 377 4.88 6.14 10.53
C ASN A 377 3.92 5.68 11.64
N GLU A 378 2.63 5.57 11.33
CA GLU A 378 1.63 5.10 12.28
C GLU A 378 1.78 3.59 12.54
N ALA A 379 1.97 2.78 11.50
CA ALA A 379 2.24 1.35 11.63
C ALA A 379 3.39 1.06 12.58
N GLN A 380 4.49 1.77 12.45
CA GLN A 380 5.65 1.62 13.34
C GLN A 380 5.29 1.94 14.80
N ARG A 381 4.47 2.99 15.02
CA ARG A 381 4.06 3.40 16.37
C ARG A 381 3.19 2.36 17.07
N ILE A 382 2.26 1.75 16.34
CA ILE A 382 1.31 0.78 16.90
C ILE A 382 1.86 -0.65 16.97
N SER A 383 2.93 -0.94 16.21
CA SER A 383 3.47 -2.31 16.12
C SER A 383 4.47 -2.63 17.20
N ALA A 384 5.13 -1.65 17.82
CA ALA A 384 6.14 -1.90 18.86
C ALA A 384 6.32 -0.71 19.79
N SER A 385 6.74 -0.98 21.04
CA SER A 385 7.19 0.05 21.97
C SER A 385 8.52 0.68 21.51
N ALA A 386 8.81 1.89 21.99
CA ALA A 386 10.10 2.54 21.72
C ALA A 386 11.29 1.70 22.18
N GLU A 387 11.18 1.08 23.36
CA GLU A 387 12.19 0.20 23.90
C GLU A 387 12.44 -1.01 22.99
N CYS A 388 11.35 -1.68 22.57
CA CYS A 388 11.44 -2.83 21.69
C CYS A 388 12.02 -2.46 20.34
N ALA A 389 11.60 -1.34 19.72
CA ALA A 389 12.13 -0.88 18.45
C ALA A 389 13.64 -0.60 18.50
N VAL A 390 14.15 0.00 19.58
CA VAL A 390 15.59 0.22 19.80
C VAL A 390 16.33 -1.10 19.95
N ARG A 391 15.83 -2.03 20.76
CA ARG A 391 16.45 -3.36 20.96
C ARG A 391 16.48 -4.16 19.65
N TYR A 392 15.42 -4.04 18.83
CA TYR A 392 15.38 -4.61 17.50
C TYR A 392 16.48 -4.06 16.60
N LEU A 393 16.60 -2.71 16.56
CA LEU A 393 17.65 -2.05 15.79
C LEU A 393 19.05 -2.50 16.26
N ASP A 394 19.27 -2.58 17.58
CA ASP A 394 20.54 -3.03 18.18
C ASP A 394 20.85 -4.48 17.77
N THR A 395 19.87 -5.37 17.79
CA THR A 395 20.04 -6.76 17.36
C THR A 395 20.42 -6.84 15.88
N VAL A 396 19.67 -6.13 15.02
CA VAL A 396 19.92 -6.09 13.57
C VAL A 396 21.31 -5.52 13.26
N ALA A 397 21.76 -4.51 14.00
CA ALA A 397 23.08 -3.92 13.82
C ALA A 397 24.25 -4.83 14.22
N ASN A 398 23.99 -5.84 15.05
CA ASN A 398 25.03 -6.70 15.64
C ASN A 398 25.05 -8.12 15.08
N PHE A 399 24.16 -8.53 14.18
CA PHE A 399 24.26 -9.88 13.64
C PHE A 399 25.33 -9.99 12.54
N ASP A 400 25.87 -11.20 12.41
CA ASP A 400 26.76 -11.61 11.32
C ASP A 400 26.40 -13.05 10.95
N ILE A 401 26.04 -13.27 9.69
CA ILE A 401 25.67 -14.58 9.15
C ILE A 401 26.59 -15.06 8.05
N GLN A 402 27.75 -14.43 7.86
CA GLN A 402 28.69 -14.77 6.77
C GLN A 402 29.11 -16.23 6.79
N ASP A 403 29.39 -16.76 7.98
CA ASP A 403 29.78 -18.17 8.16
C ASP A 403 28.65 -19.17 7.91
N LEU A 404 27.38 -18.71 7.85
CA LEU A 404 26.22 -19.54 7.55
C LEU A 404 25.92 -19.61 6.06
N LEU A 405 26.34 -18.62 5.28
CA LEU A 405 26.03 -18.54 3.82
C LEU A 405 26.48 -19.81 3.06
N PRO A 406 27.71 -20.35 3.24
CA PRO A 406 28.13 -21.55 2.53
C PRO A 406 27.38 -22.83 2.95
N GLN A 407 26.66 -22.78 4.09
CA GLN A 407 25.92 -23.92 4.62
C GLN A 407 24.49 -24.04 4.06
N VAL A 408 23.99 -23.02 3.35
CA VAL A 408 22.67 -23.04 2.72
C VAL A 408 22.66 -24.03 1.55
N LYS A 409 21.78 -25.03 1.63
CA LYS A 409 21.63 -26.08 0.60
C LYS A 409 20.43 -25.84 -0.32
N ALA A 410 19.47 -25.03 0.11
CA ALA A 410 18.27 -24.76 -0.65
C ALA A 410 18.60 -23.90 -1.90
N PRO A 411 17.97 -24.17 -3.06
CA PRO A 411 17.98 -23.24 -4.18
C PRO A 411 17.63 -21.84 -3.69
N THR A 412 18.47 -20.85 -4.03
CA THR A 412 18.34 -19.49 -3.49
C THR A 412 18.22 -18.45 -4.60
N LEU A 413 17.23 -17.55 -4.44
CA LEU A 413 17.04 -16.35 -5.25
C LEU A 413 17.28 -15.12 -4.38
N VAL A 414 18.25 -14.31 -4.75
CA VAL A 414 18.54 -13.02 -4.10
C VAL A 414 18.07 -11.90 -5.03
N MET A 415 17.22 -11.02 -4.52
CA MET A 415 16.73 -9.86 -5.25
C MET A 415 17.07 -8.59 -4.50
N HIS A 416 17.52 -7.56 -5.20
CA HIS A 416 17.89 -6.29 -4.57
C HIS A 416 17.58 -5.12 -5.49
N VAL A 417 17.09 -4.03 -4.90
CA VAL A 417 16.82 -2.78 -5.62
C VAL A 417 18.14 -2.08 -5.93
N ARG A 418 18.28 -1.58 -7.17
CA ARG A 418 19.54 -1.02 -7.68
C ARG A 418 20.07 0.13 -6.83
N ASP A 419 19.20 1.09 -6.56
CA ASP A 419 19.55 2.34 -5.89
C ASP A 419 18.94 2.40 -4.47
N ASP A 420 18.81 1.22 -3.82
CA ASP A 420 18.28 1.10 -2.46
C ASP A 420 19.01 2.04 -1.51
N ARG A 421 18.23 2.94 -0.87
CA ARG A 421 18.77 3.98 0.01
C ARG A 421 19.01 3.50 1.44
N ARG A 422 18.44 2.36 1.81
CA ARG A 422 18.56 1.78 3.15
C ARG A 422 19.66 0.73 3.23
N VAL A 423 19.68 -0.20 2.29
CA VAL A 423 20.65 -1.29 2.21
C VAL A 423 21.32 -1.26 0.84
N PRO A 424 22.64 -0.99 0.79
CA PRO A 424 23.36 -0.95 -0.49
C PRO A 424 23.26 -2.26 -1.26
N ILE A 425 23.12 -2.20 -2.59
CA ILE A 425 23.07 -3.38 -3.47
C ILE A 425 24.27 -4.32 -3.30
N ALA A 426 25.41 -3.80 -2.87
CA ALA A 426 26.60 -4.60 -2.55
C ALA A 426 26.28 -5.71 -1.54
N SER A 427 25.48 -5.42 -0.50
CA SER A 427 25.07 -6.40 0.53
C SER A 427 24.27 -7.56 -0.08
N GLY A 428 23.40 -7.28 -1.06
CA GLY A 428 22.70 -8.35 -1.80
C GLY A 428 23.63 -9.19 -2.64
N ARG A 429 24.66 -8.58 -3.24
CA ARG A 429 25.70 -9.31 -3.97
C ARG A 429 26.55 -10.18 -3.04
N ASP A 430 26.87 -9.70 -1.86
CA ASP A 430 27.61 -10.47 -0.84
C ASP A 430 26.80 -11.71 -0.42
N LEU A 431 25.48 -11.58 -0.20
CA LEU A 431 24.60 -12.73 0.04
C LEU A 431 24.65 -13.74 -1.11
N ALA A 432 24.49 -13.26 -2.36
CA ALA A 432 24.48 -14.13 -3.54
C ALA A 432 25.82 -14.79 -3.79
N THR A 433 26.94 -14.13 -3.47
CA THR A 433 28.30 -14.69 -3.60
C THR A 433 28.58 -15.73 -2.53
N GLY A 434 28.10 -15.50 -1.31
CA GLY A 434 28.32 -16.39 -0.18
C GLY A 434 27.49 -17.68 -0.20
N ILE A 435 26.31 -17.65 -0.83
CA ILE A 435 25.41 -18.81 -0.90
C ILE A 435 25.68 -19.61 -2.19
N PRO A 436 26.04 -20.89 -2.10
CA PRO A 436 26.34 -21.73 -3.27
C PRO A 436 25.17 -21.81 -4.25
N GLY A 437 25.44 -21.47 -5.52
CA GLY A 437 24.44 -21.56 -6.59
C GLY A 437 23.30 -20.53 -6.52
N ALA A 438 23.40 -19.52 -5.67
CA ALA A 438 22.38 -18.47 -5.58
C ALA A 438 22.30 -17.65 -6.88
N ARG A 439 21.07 -17.38 -7.34
CA ARG A 439 20.79 -16.49 -8.46
C ARG A 439 20.55 -15.08 -7.95
N PHE A 440 21.16 -14.08 -8.58
CA PHE A 440 21.00 -12.68 -8.22
C PHE A 440 20.19 -11.92 -9.28
N VAL A 441 19.20 -11.14 -8.83
CA VAL A 441 18.37 -10.29 -9.70
C VAL A 441 18.38 -8.86 -9.19
N THR A 442 18.76 -7.92 -10.07
CA THR A 442 18.69 -6.49 -9.78
C THR A 442 17.30 -5.95 -10.18
N LEU A 443 16.65 -5.28 -9.25
CA LEU A 443 15.36 -4.63 -9.47
C LEU A 443 15.55 -3.13 -9.69
N PRO A 444 14.81 -2.49 -10.62
CA PRO A 444 14.84 -1.03 -10.77
C PRO A 444 14.10 -0.36 -9.62
N GLY A 445 14.58 0.82 -9.18
CA GLY A 445 13.97 1.62 -8.12
C GLY A 445 14.96 2.06 -7.06
N LYS A 446 14.45 2.73 -6.02
CA LYS A 446 15.23 3.26 -4.89
C LYS A 446 14.65 2.87 -3.53
N ASN A 447 13.39 2.46 -3.49
CA ASN A 447 12.70 2.10 -2.26
C ASN A 447 13.17 0.75 -1.75
N HIS A 448 13.50 0.68 -0.46
CA HIS A 448 13.82 -0.57 0.20
C HIS A 448 12.57 -1.45 0.39
N ILE A 449 11.45 -0.81 0.76
CA ILE A 449 10.14 -1.47 0.82
C ILE A 449 9.51 -1.41 -0.57
N PRO A 450 9.06 -2.55 -1.15
CA PRO A 450 8.49 -2.57 -2.49
C PRO A 450 7.09 -1.94 -2.48
N LEU A 451 6.95 -0.74 -3.03
CA LEU A 451 5.68 -0.02 -3.16
C LEU A 451 4.96 -0.44 -4.45
N GLU A 452 3.63 -0.39 -4.45
CA GLU A 452 2.81 -0.82 -5.60
C GLU A 452 3.21 -0.15 -6.93
N GLN A 453 3.58 1.13 -6.86
CA GLN A 453 4.01 1.93 -8.01
C GLN A 453 5.46 1.68 -8.45
N ASP A 454 6.25 0.92 -7.71
CA ASP A 454 7.65 0.70 -8.04
C ASP A 454 7.81 -0.17 -9.30
N PRO A 455 8.66 0.25 -10.24
CA PRO A 455 8.88 -0.52 -11.48
C PRO A 455 9.50 -1.90 -11.22
N GLY A 456 10.09 -2.12 -10.06
CA GLY A 456 10.66 -3.40 -9.64
C GLY A 456 9.62 -4.42 -9.18
N VAL A 457 8.42 -4.01 -8.76
CA VAL A 457 7.41 -4.90 -8.16
C VAL A 457 6.86 -5.95 -9.13
N PRO A 458 6.49 -5.62 -10.37
CA PRO A 458 6.11 -6.65 -11.35
C PRO A 458 7.22 -7.69 -11.57
N ILE A 459 8.48 -7.27 -11.66
CA ILE A 459 9.64 -8.16 -11.84
C ILE A 459 9.81 -9.03 -10.58
N LEU A 460 9.73 -8.46 -9.39
CA LEU A 460 9.78 -9.18 -8.12
C LEU A 460 8.77 -10.33 -8.09
N LEU A 461 7.51 -10.03 -8.39
CA LEU A 461 6.43 -11.02 -8.38
C LEU A 461 6.60 -12.10 -9.45
N ASP A 462 7.08 -11.73 -10.65
CA ASP A 462 7.35 -12.68 -11.73
C ASP A 462 8.52 -13.61 -11.38
N GLU A 463 9.58 -13.08 -10.79
CA GLU A 463 10.74 -13.86 -10.37
C GLU A 463 10.40 -14.84 -9.24
N ILE A 464 9.57 -14.42 -8.25
CA ILE A 464 9.05 -15.33 -7.22
C ILE A 464 8.25 -16.48 -7.86
N ARG A 465 7.37 -16.16 -8.80
CA ARG A 465 6.55 -17.17 -9.50
C ARG A 465 7.39 -18.18 -10.27
N ARG A 466 8.31 -17.70 -11.10
CA ARG A 466 9.19 -18.55 -11.90
C ARG A 466 10.07 -19.45 -11.03
N PHE A 467 10.60 -18.88 -9.96
CA PHE A 467 11.52 -19.59 -9.07
C PHE A 467 10.83 -20.70 -8.27
N LEU A 468 9.57 -20.51 -7.90
CA LEU A 468 8.77 -21.52 -7.18
C LEU A 468 8.04 -22.51 -8.11
N GLY A 469 8.22 -22.41 -9.45
CA GLY A 469 7.64 -23.33 -10.41
C GLY A 469 6.14 -23.15 -10.66
N ASN A 470 5.57 -22.06 -10.23
CA ASN A 470 4.17 -21.69 -10.45
C ASN A 470 4.07 -20.70 -11.62
N SER A 471 4.15 -21.21 -12.85
CA SER A 471 3.87 -20.46 -14.09
C SER A 471 2.36 -20.41 -14.39
#